data_f683f362e56f2402a0ec745d6050f2f2
#
_entry.id   f683f362e56f2402a0ec745d6050f2f2
#
_cell.length_a   1.000
_cell.length_b   1.000
_cell.length_c   1.000
_cell.angle_alpha   90.00
_cell.angle_beta   90.00
_cell.angle_gamma   90.00
#
_symmetry.space_group_name_H-M   'P 1'
#
loop_
_entity.id
_entity.type
_entity.pdbx_description
1 polymer ?
#
loop_
_entity_poly.entity_id
_entity_poly.type
_entity_poly.pdbx_seq_one_letter_code
_entity_poly.pdbx_strand_id
1 'polypeptide(L)'
;MKIAIIGGGASGMVTAYLLDRNEHHVTVFERQPILGGHIRTLNKNVPFSQSEPGLFLEAGVLEFPRKFQNFLALMEELGIELEPVEIGSALYLKDGNHFLSPEVIRKNFTGWQRIIEYLRLESLYARSLGLWLELRSPKVQELYDQSLSQFMKIPAIGNDWLKLLTMYSYSMPFELMDNFPAALAVPAMLDYVYVDWLRIKGGVYSYIEKILERFKGDVLLGVEVTEISRTPNPVTIRLSDGKTQQFDKVVFATPPDQVMELLSDPTAEETKRFSPWKRNQATTVIHTDTSMYAQHGIKHLSEFDFFQTDKGWGYNAYLNQLCGISSPLAYNLAFNLDDLIAKDKILHTQEHHTPLYTVEAFKYRDEVARTNGQHDTYHAGAYLGDGLHEGAITSAIRVAELIG
;
A
#
# COMPACT_ATOMS: atom_id res chain seq x y z
N MET A 1 -4.48 30.77 -6.21
CA MET A 1 -3.49 30.33 -7.22
C MET A 1 -4.10 29.20 -8.05
N LYS A 2 -3.58 28.98 -9.27
CA LYS A 2 -3.91 27.82 -10.09
C LYS A 2 -2.88 26.73 -9.82
N ILE A 3 -3.30 25.56 -9.37
CA ILE A 3 -2.42 24.48 -8.96
C ILE A 3 -2.75 23.20 -9.73
N ALA A 4 -1.75 22.59 -10.33
CA ALA A 4 -1.88 21.29 -10.98
C ALA A 4 -1.44 20.19 -10.03
N ILE A 5 -2.22 19.10 -9.96
CA ILE A 5 -1.87 17.88 -9.26
C ILE A 5 -1.78 16.74 -10.27
N ILE A 6 -0.63 16.07 -10.31
CA ILE A 6 -0.37 14.97 -11.23
C ILE A 6 -0.50 13.66 -10.47
N GLY A 7 -1.60 12.94 -10.73
CA GLY A 7 -1.97 11.69 -10.07
C GLY A 7 -3.17 11.82 -9.13
N GLY A 8 -4.21 11.02 -9.39
CA GLY A 8 -5.48 10.98 -8.64
C GLY A 8 -5.54 9.85 -7.59
N GLY A 9 -4.40 9.46 -7.02
CA GLY A 9 -4.31 8.53 -5.89
C GLY A 9 -4.65 9.18 -4.54
N ALA A 10 -4.48 8.46 -3.43
CA ALA A 10 -4.76 8.95 -2.08
C ALA A 10 -4.08 10.30 -1.80
N SER A 11 -2.77 10.42 -2.01
CA SER A 11 -2.03 11.66 -1.75
C SER A 11 -2.50 12.81 -2.64
N GLY A 12 -2.76 12.55 -3.93
CA GLY A 12 -3.23 13.58 -4.86
C GLY A 12 -4.62 14.12 -4.52
N MET A 13 -5.58 13.23 -4.24
CA MET A 13 -6.94 13.63 -3.90
C MET A 13 -7.03 14.33 -2.54
N VAL A 14 -6.24 13.90 -1.54
CA VAL A 14 -6.19 14.60 -0.25
C VAL A 14 -5.52 15.96 -0.39
N THR A 15 -4.42 16.07 -1.15
CA THR A 15 -3.79 17.37 -1.46
C THR A 15 -4.79 18.31 -2.17
N ALA A 16 -5.51 17.78 -3.17
CA ALA A 16 -6.51 18.55 -3.92
C ALA A 16 -7.60 19.11 -3.00
N TYR A 17 -8.14 18.25 -2.14
CA TYR A 17 -9.18 18.61 -1.19
C TYR A 17 -8.73 19.71 -0.21
N LEU A 18 -7.53 19.58 0.35
CA LEU A 18 -6.99 20.55 1.30
C LEU A 18 -6.70 21.91 0.65
N LEU A 19 -6.14 21.91 -0.57
CA LEU A 19 -5.84 23.14 -1.31
C LEU A 19 -7.11 23.85 -1.80
N ASP A 20 -8.14 23.11 -2.23
CA ASP A 20 -9.45 23.68 -2.61
C ASP A 20 -10.12 24.35 -1.39
N ARG A 21 -10.00 23.77 -0.19
CA ARG A 21 -10.47 24.41 1.05
C ARG A 21 -9.76 25.72 1.37
N ASN A 22 -8.51 25.85 0.94
CA ASN A 22 -7.71 27.08 1.07
C ASN A 22 -7.94 28.05 -0.12
N GLU A 23 -9.06 27.88 -0.85
CA GLU A 23 -9.51 28.76 -1.95
C GLU A 23 -8.54 28.79 -3.15
N HIS A 24 -7.78 27.72 -3.39
CA HIS A 24 -7.00 27.58 -4.61
C HIS A 24 -7.84 26.95 -5.72
N HIS A 25 -7.55 27.31 -6.96
CA HIS A 25 -8.12 26.65 -8.13
C HIS A 25 -7.28 25.44 -8.50
N VAL A 26 -7.75 24.24 -8.18
CA VAL A 26 -7.00 22.98 -8.31
C VAL A 26 -7.50 22.18 -9.50
N THR A 27 -6.57 21.68 -10.32
CA THR A 27 -6.85 20.71 -11.38
C THR A 27 -6.06 19.43 -11.14
N VAL A 28 -6.75 18.31 -11.01
CA VAL A 28 -6.16 16.97 -10.87
C VAL A 28 -6.10 16.29 -12.24
N PHE A 29 -4.92 15.86 -12.65
CA PHE A 29 -4.68 15.08 -13.86
C PHE A 29 -4.46 13.60 -13.49
N GLU A 30 -5.32 12.72 -13.99
CA GLU A 30 -5.20 11.26 -13.79
C GLU A 30 -5.24 10.56 -15.15
N ARG A 31 -4.19 9.80 -15.46
CA ARG A 31 -4.08 9.06 -16.73
C ARG A 31 -5.04 7.88 -16.85
N GLN A 32 -5.43 7.30 -15.71
CA GLN A 32 -6.41 6.23 -15.70
C GLN A 32 -7.84 6.79 -15.84
N PRO A 33 -8.80 6.01 -16.34
CA PRO A 33 -10.20 6.42 -16.40
C PRO A 33 -10.89 6.45 -15.02
N ILE A 34 -10.17 6.12 -13.95
CA ILE A 34 -10.66 6.03 -12.56
C ILE A 34 -9.67 6.67 -11.59
N LEU A 35 -10.19 7.24 -10.50
CA LEU A 35 -9.39 7.71 -9.37
C LEU A 35 -9.03 6.58 -8.40
N GLY A 36 -8.14 6.90 -7.45
CA GLY A 36 -7.82 6.07 -6.30
C GLY A 36 -6.39 5.55 -6.25
N GLY A 37 -5.64 5.54 -7.36
CA GLY A 37 -4.28 4.98 -7.37
C GLY A 37 -4.29 3.50 -6.98
N HIS A 38 -3.74 3.16 -5.80
CA HIS A 38 -3.75 1.79 -5.27
C HIS A 38 -5.09 1.40 -4.59
N ILE A 39 -6.00 2.33 -4.40
CA ILE A 39 -7.36 2.04 -3.94
C ILE A 39 -8.14 1.48 -5.12
N ARG A 40 -8.46 0.21 -5.07
CA ARG A 40 -9.19 -0.54 -6.08
C ARG A 40 -10.33 -1.30 -5.41
N THR A 41 -11.50 -0.66 -5.33
CA THR A 41 -12.71 -1.23 -4.75
C THR A 41 -13.63 -1.65 -5.89
N LEU A 42 -13.79 -2.97 -6.09
CA LEU A 42 -14.68 -3.55 -7.09
C LEU A 42 -16.13 -3.15 -6.78
N ASN A 43 -16.90 -2.86 -7.80
CA ASN A 43 -18.26 -2.27 -7.74
C ASN A 43 -18.32 -0.82 -7.22
N LYS A 44 -17.16 -0.15 -7.07
CA LYS A 44 -17.09 1.30 -6.83
C LYS A 44 -16.30 2.00 -7.93
N ASN A 45 -14.98 2.13 -7.76
CA ASN A 45 -14.13 2.74 -8.79
C ASN A 45 -13.66 1.73 -9.84
N VAL A 46 -13.73 0.41 -9.55
CA VAL A 46 -13.41 -0.64 -10.52
C VAL A 46 -14.68 -1.38 -10.92
N PRO A 47 -15.05 -1.43 -12.22
CA PRO A 47 -16.17 -2.23 -12.68
C PRO A 47 -15.97 -3.72 -12.37
N PHE A 48 -17.03 -4.40 -11.90
CA PHE A 48 -17.00 -5.81 -11.59
C PHE A 48 -18.29 -6.49 -12.07
N SER A 49 -18.15 -7.62 -12.79
CA SER A 49 -19.27 -8.27 -13.48
C SER A 49 -20.18 -9.10 -12.56
N GLN A 50 -19.71 -9.48 -11.38
CA GLN A 50 -20.50 -10.22 -10.40
C GLN A 50 -21.13 -9.21 -9.42
N SER A 51 -22.34 -8.76 -9.72
CA SER A 51 -23.05 -7.78 -8.90
C SER A 51 -24.10 -8.44 -8.04
N GLU A 52 -23.72 -8.90 -6.85
CA GLU A 52 -24.68 -9.04 -5.76
C GLU A 52 -24.93 -7.64 -5.18
N PRO A 53 -26.19 -7.27 -4.85
CA PRO A 53 -26.48 -5.98 -4.26
C PRO A 53 -25.65 -5.73 -2.98
N GLY A 54 -24.88 -4.64 -2.96
CA GLY A 54 -24.04 -4.27 -1.82
C GLY A 54 -22.69 -5.01 -1.74
N LEU A 55 -22.37 -5.92 -2.66
CA LEU A 55 -21.07 -6.55 -2.73
C LEU A 55 -20.01 -5.55 -3.21
N PHE A 56 -18.95 -5.38 -2.44
CA PHE A 56 -17.71 -4.75 -2.87
C PHE A 56 -16.53 -5.63 -2.42
N LEU A 57 -15.44 -5.59 -3.15
CA LEU A 57 -14.21 -6.32 -2.82
C LEU A 57 -13.02 -5.38 -3.00
N GLU A 58 -12.07 -5.43 -2.08
CA GLU A 58 -10.83 -4.68 -2.22
C GLU A 58 -9.81 -5.48 -3.03
N ALA A 59 -9.27 -4.87 -4.08
CA ALA A 59 -8.22 -5.46 -4.91
C ALA A 59 -6.85 -4.77 -4.74
N GLY A 60 -6.76 -3.85 -3.78
CA GLY A 60 -5.55 -3.08 -3.45
C GLY A 60 -5.41 -2.87 -1.95
N VAL A 61 -5.64 -1.66 -1.47
CA VAL A 61 -5.59 -1.32 -0.04
C VAL A 61 -6.75 -2.00 0.69
N LEU A 62 -6.49 -2.63 1.84
CA LEU A 62 -7.46 -3.47 2.56
C LEU A 62 -7.85 -2.90 3.92
N GLU A 63 -6.88 -2.64 4.80
CA GLU A 63 -7.10 -2.26 6.19
C GLU A 63 -6.06 -1.25 6.69
N PHE A 64 -6.33 -0.68 7.86
CA PHE A 64 -5.57 0.41 8.43
C PHE A 64 -5.28 0.17 9.92
N PRO A 65 -4.03 0.28 10.38
CA PRO A 65 -3.74 0.20 11.81
C PRO A 65 -4.24 1.46 12.52
N ARG A 66 -4.76 1.30 13.75
CA ARG A 66 -5.23 2.42 14.59
C ARG A 66 -4.14 3.45 14.93
N LYS A 67 -2.91 3.21 14.53
CA LYS A 67 -1.78 4.16 14.67
C LYS A 67 -1.74 5.24 13.59
N PHE A 68 -2.49 5.13 12.51
CA PHE A 68 -2.55 6.10 11.41
C PHE A 68 -3.33 7.36 11.83
N GLN A 69 -2.67 8.28 12.55
CA GLN A 69 -3.34 9.41 13.19
C GLN A 69 -3.92 10.43 12.20
N ASN A 70 -3.17 10.77 11.15
CA ASN A 70 -3.64 11.71 10.12
C ASN A 70 -4.75 11.09 9.27
N PHE A 71 -4.65 9.79 8.98
CA PHE A 71 -5.71 9.05 8.33
C PHE A 71 -6.99 9.06 9.17
N LEU A 72 -6.91 8.72 10.46
CA LEU A 72 -8.06 8.69 11.36
C LEU A 72 -8.73 10.06 11.47
N ALA A 73 -7.94 11.14 11.62
CA ALA A 73 -8.46 12.50 11.67
C ALA A 73 -9.18 12.90 10.37
N LEU A 74 -8.64 12.51 9.21
CA LEU A 74 -9.28 12.74 7.93
C LEU A 74 -10.59 11.94 7.78
N MET A 75 -10.62 10.68 8.22
CA MET A 75 -11.84 9.87 8.19
C MET A 75 -12.95 10.46 9.06
N GLU A 76 -12.60 10.93 10.26
CA GLU A 76 -13.52 11.65 11.15
C GLU A 76 -14.06 12.93 10.50
N GLU A 77 -13.19 13.75 9.92
CA GLU A 77 -13.57 14.99 9.22
C GLU A 77 -14.53 14.72 8.05
N LEU A 78 -14.27 13.66 7.28
CA LEU A 78 -15.10 13.28 6.14
C LEU A 78 -16.41 12.57 6.55
N GLY A 79 -16.54 12.15 7.82
CA GLY A 79 -17.67 11.39 8.32
C GLY A 79 -17.68 9.93 7.83
N ILE A 80 -16.50 9.36 7.63
CA ILE A 80 -16.31 7.96 7.22
C ILE A 80 -16.37 7.05 8.45
N GLU A 81 -17.24 6.05 8.40
CA GLU A 81 -17.37 5.05 9.46
C GLU A 81 -16.26 4.00 9.34
N LEU A 82 -15.55 3.78 10.46
CA LEU A 82 -14.50 2.76 10.59
C LEU A 82 -14.99 1.63 11.49
N GLU A 83 -14.74 0.39 11.08
CA GLU A 83 -15.09 -0.80 11.84
C GLU A 83 -13.82 -1.57 12.23
N PRO A 84 -13.77 -2.16 13.45
CA PRO A 84 -12.66 -3.01 13.84
C PRO A 84 -12.63 -4.29 13.01
N VAL A 85 -11.44 -4.77 12.70
CA VAL A 85 -11.22 -6.06 12.06
C VAL A 85 -10.16 -6.83 12.83
N GLU A 86 -10.45 -8.08 13.17
CA GLU A 86 -9.45 -8.99 13.74
C GLU A 86 -8.56 -9.51 12.62
N ILE A 87 -7.26 -9.46 12.84
CA ILE A 87 -6.26 -9.92 11.88
C ILE A 87 -5.52 -11.12 12.45
N GLY A 88 -5.64 -12.25 11.78
CA GLY A 88 -4.84 -13.44 12.01
C GLY A 88 -4.03 -13.80 10.78
N SER A 89 -2.96 -14.57 10.96
CA SER A 89 -2.17 -15.07 9.83
C SER A 89 -1.67 -16.48 10.07
N ALA A 90 -1.37 -17.18 8.97
CA ALA A 90 -0.72 -18.47 9.02
C ALA A 90 0.44 -18.51 8.02
N LEU A 91 1.43 -19.38 8.31
CA LEU A 91 2.54 -19.70 7.42
C LEU A 91 2.39 -21.13 6.96
N TYR A 92 2.31 -21.36 5.66
CA TYR A 92 2.25 -22.67 5.04
C TYR A 92 3.53 -22.92 4.26
N LEU A 93 4.31 -23.90 4.70
CA LEU A 93 5.59 -24.26 4.10
C LEU A 93 5.39 -25.35 3.04
N LYS A 94 6.19 -25.35 2.01
CA LYS A 94 6.11 -26.33 0.91
C LYS A 94 6.38 -27.78 1.30
N ASP A 95 7.02 -27.99 2.46
CA ASP A 95 7.25 -29.33 3.05
C ASP A 95 6.02 -29.88 3.80
N GLY A 96 4.89 -29.15 3.78
CA GLY A 96 3.65 -29.50 4.48
C GLY A 96 3.58 -29.01 5.92
N ASN A 97 4.65 -28.46 6.47
CA ASN A 97 4.62 -27.83 7.78
C ASN A 97 3.84 -26.50 7.72
N HIS A 98 3.32 -26.09 8.88
CA HIS A 98 2.61 -24.82 9.01
C HIS A 98 2.73 -24.25 10.43
N PHE A 99 2.47 -22.94 10.53
CA PHE A 99 2.32 -22.21 11.79
C PHE A 99 1.04 -21.38 11.71
N LEU A 100 0.13 -21.62 12.63
CA LEU A 100 -1.22 -21.07 12.61
C LEU A 100 -1.41 -20.03 13.71
N SER A 101 -2.22 -19.01 13.47
CA SER A 101 -2.62 -18.06 14.52
C SER A 101 -3.47 -18.78 15.60
N PRO A 102 -3.52 -18.23 16.83
CA PRO A 102 -4.31 -18.81 17.92
C PRO A 102 -5.79 -19.02 17.55
N GLU A 103 -6.36 -18.09 16.76
CA GLU A 103 -7.75 -18.18 16.33
C GLU A 103 -7.99 -19.34 15.36
N VAL A 104 -7.15 -19.47 14.35
CA VAL A 104 -7.21 -20.58 13.39
C VAL A 104 -7.05 -21.91 14.10
N ILE A 105 -6.12 -22.01 15.07
CA ILE A 105 -5.95 -23.21 15.89
C ILE A 105 -7.25 -23.54 16.66
N ARG A 106 -7.86 -22.56 17.31
CA ARG A 106 -9.11 -22.77 18.08
C ARG A 106 -10.26 -23.23 17.22
N LYS A 107 -10.40 -22.68 16.00
CA LYS A 107 -11.52 -22.94 15.10
C LYS A 107 -11.36 -24.23 14.29
N ASN A 108 -10.14 -24.63 13.97
CA ASN A 108 -9.89 -25.82 13.14
C ASN A 108 -9.60 -27.11 13.95
N PHE A 109 -9.07 -27.00 15.18
CA PHE A 109 -8.57 -28.16 15.92
C PHE A 109 -9.21 -28.30 17.31
N THR A 110 -9.30 -29.56 17.78
CA THR A 110 -9.81 -29.89 19.12
C THR A 110 -8.91 -30.91 19.81
N GLY A 111 -9.02 -31.06 21.14
CA GLY A 111 -8.28 -32.06 21.91
C GLY A 111 -6.77 -32.00 21.72
N TRP A 112 -6.15 -33.16 21.51
CA TRP A 112 -4.70 -33.29 21.41
C TRP A 112 -4.09 -32.58 20.21
N GLN A 113 -4.82 -32.53 19.09
CA GLN A 113 -4.35 -31.81 17.89
C GLN A 113 -4.19 -30.31 18.16
N ARG A 114 -5.12 -29.72 18.90
CA ARG A 114 -5.02 -28.30 19.30
C ARG A 114 -3.76 -28.02 20.12
N ILE A 115 -3.39 -28.93 21.03
CA ILE A 115 -2.18 -28.77 21.84
C ILE A 115 -0.93 -28.85 20.96
N ILE A 116 -0.88 -29.77 20.01
CA ILE A 116 0.24 -29.86 19.06
C ILE A 116 0.42 -28.58 18.27
N GLU A 117 -0.67 -28.01 17.77
CA GLU A 117 -0.60 -26.75 16.99
C GLU A 117 -0.12 -25.55 17.83
N TYR A 118 -0.54 -25.47 19.10
CA TYR A 118 0.02 -24.45 20.00
C TYR A 118 1.52 -24.68 20.27
N LEU A 119 1.98 -25.91 20.44
CA LEU A 119 3.41 -26.19 20.61
C LEU A 119 4.22 -25.81 19.36
N ARG A 120 3.65 -25.99 18.16
CA ARG A 120 4.28 -25.52 16.91
C ARG A 120 4.38 -23.99 16.91
N LEU A 121 3.31 -23.28 17.24
CA LEU A 121 3.30 -21.83 17.31
C LEU A 121 4.32 -21.29 18.33
N GLU A 122 4.36 -21.88 19.53
CA GLU A 122 5.37 -21.54 20.55
C GLU A 122 6.80 -21.77 20.05
N SER A 123 7.03 -22.82 19.25
CA SER A 123 8.33 -23.07 18.64
C SER A 123 8.74 -21.98 17.63
N LEU A 124 7.77 -21.39 16.91
CA LEU A 124 8.01 -20.25 16.03
C LEU A 124 8.42 -19.01 16.85
N TYR A 125 7.68 -18.71 17.91
CA TYR A 125 7.98 -17.56 18.78
C TYR A 125 9.35 -17.70 19.44
N ALA A 126 9.68 -18.88 19.96
CA ALA A 126 10.99 -19.15 20.55
C ALA A 126 12.15 -18.95 19.55
N ARG A 127 11.97 -19.42 18.31
CA ARG A 127 12.97 -19.21 17.23
C ARG A 127 13.04 -17.78 16.72
N SER A 128 11.99 -16.98 16.90
CA SER A 128 11.93 -15.58 16.51
C SER A 128 12.39 -14.62 17.62
N LEU A 129 12.67 -15.13 18.84
CA LEU A 129 13.03 -14.28 19.99
C LEU A 129 14.26 -13.40 19.71
N GLY A 130 15.26 -13.95 19.01
CA GLY A 130 16.46 -13.19 18.63
C GLY A 130 16.12 -11.96 17.81
N LEU A 131 15.26 -12.09 16.79
CA LEU A 131 14.77 -10.97 15.98
C LEU A 131 14.03 -9.93 16.86
N TRP A 132 13.14 -10.35 17.75
CA TRP A 132 12.40 -9.43 18.62
C TRP A 132 13.32 -8.63 19.55
N LEU A 133 14.40 -9.22 20.03
CA LEU A 133 15.41 -8.51 20.83
C LEU A 133 16.19 -7.50 19.96
N GLU A 134 16.51 -7.88 18.74
CA GLU A 134 17.20 -7.02 17.76
C GLU A 134 16.33 -5.82 17.33
N LEU A 135 15.05 -6.04 17.04
CA LEU A 135 14.09 -5.01 16.67
C LEU A 135 13.88 -3.94 17.74
N ARG A 136 14.01 -4.28 19.03
CA ARG A 136 13.87 -3.34 20.15
C ARG A 136 15.13 -2.54 20.45
N SER A 137 16.25 -2.90 19.86
CA SER A 137 17.56 -2.33 20.19
C SER A 137 18.03 -1.20 19.26
N PRO A 138 17.61 -1.07 17.99
CA PRO A 138 18.23 -0.15 17.07
C PRO A 138 17.86 1.30 17.36
N LYS A 139 18.85 2.18 17.29
CA LYS A 139 18.60 3.59 17.12
C LYS A 139 18.08 3.80 15.70
N VAL A 140 16.97 4.51 15.57
CA VAL A 140 16.30 4.75 14.27
C VAL A 140 17.29 5.30 13.21
N GLN A 141 18.24 6.12 13.62
CA GLN A 141 19.27 6.66 12.73
C GLN A 141 20.21 5.60 12.14
N GLU A 142 20.43 4.49 12.83
CA GLU A 142 21.30 3.40 12.35
C GLU A 142 20.63 2.57 11.23
N LEU A 143 19.30 2.70 11.06
CA LEU A 143 18.52 1.96 10.05
C LEU A 143 18.49 2.67 8.68
N TYR A 144 18.82 3.96 8.64
CA TYR A 144 18.60 4.78 7.44
C TYR A 144 19.38 4.31 6.21
N ASP A 145 20.60 3.83 6.42
CA ASP A 145 21.49 3.39 5.35
C ASP A 145 21.64 1.86 5.30
N GLN A 146 20.74 1.11 5.97
CA GLN A 146 20.78 -0.34 6.03
C GLN A 146 19.63 -0.98 5.25
N SER A 147 19.96 -2.05 4.53
CA SER A 147 18.97 -2.96 3.97
C SER A 147 18.53 -4.01 5.00
N LEU A 148 17.42 -4.70 4.73
CA LEU A 148 16.99 -5.80 5.60
C LEU A 148 18.05 -6.90 5.73
N SER A 149 18.77 -7.24 4.66
CA SER A 149 19.84 -8.24 4.73
C SER A 149 21.03 -7.80 5.60
N GLN A 150 21.34 -6.51 5.62
CA GLN A 150 22.37 -5.96 6.49
C GLN A 150 21.93 -5.88 7.95
N PHE A 151 20.65 -5.64 8.19
CA PHE A 151 20.06 -5.62 9.53
C PHE A 151 19.95 -7.03 10.11
N MET A 152 19.42 -7.99 9.35
CA MET A 152 19.20 -9.39 9.76
C MET A 152 20.49 -10.22 9.61
N LYS A 153 21.39 -10.13 10.56
CA LYS A 153 22.74 -10.76 10.48
C LYS A 153 22.73 -12.29 10.62
N ILE A 154 21.70 -12.85 11.23
CA ILE A 154 21.62 -14.30 11.54
C ILE A 154 20.40 -14.89 10.84
N PRO A 155 20.54 -15.88 9.95
CA PRO A 155 19.41 -16.56 9.33
C PRO A 155 18.51 -17.22 10.39
N ALA A 156 17.25 -16.83 10.42
CA ALA A 156 16.24 -17.40 11.31
C ALA A 156 14.86 -17.29 10.67
N ILE A 157 13.94 -18.17 11.04
CA ILE A 157 12.55 -18.14 10.54
C ILE A 157 11.84 -16.81 10.86
N GLY A 158 12.26 -16.12 11.93
CA GLY A 158 11.75 -14.79 12.25
C GLY A 158 12.10 -13.74 11.19
N ASN A 159 13.24 -13.90 10.51
CA ASN A 159 13.65 -13.03 9.41
C ASN A 159 12.72 -13.20 8.20
N ASP A 160 12.35 -14.43 7.88
CA ASP A 160 11.37 -14.69 6.82
C ASP A 160 10.02 -14.08 7.19
N TRP A 161 9.61 -14.16 8.45
CA TRP A 161 8.39 -13.51 8.90
C TRP A 161 8.42 -11.98 8.73
N LEU A 162 9.53 -11.30 9.10
CA LEU A 162 9.70 -9.87 8.85
C LEU A 162 9.61 -9.54 7.35
N LYS A 163 10.28 -10.32 6.50
CA LYS A 163 10.22 -10.16 5.05
C LYS A 163 8.79 -10.37 4.51
N LEU A 164 8.06 -11.36 5.01
CA LEU A 164 6.68 -11.65 4.59
C LEU A 164 5.72 -10.51 4.94
N LEU A 165 5.81 -9.97 6.16
CA LEU A 165 5.03 -8.81 6.57
C LEU A 165 5.37 -7.58 5.70
N THR A 166 6.66 -7.40 5.38
CA THR A 166 7.11 -6.32 4.49
C THR A 166 6.61 -6.53 3.06
N MET A 167 6.70 -7.75 2.53
CA MET A 167 6.15 -8.12 1.21
C MET A 167 4.67 -7.77 1.12
N TYR A 168 3.89 -8.14 2.12
CA TYR A 168 2.47 -7.83 2.19
C TYR A 168 2.22 -6.32 2.23
N SER A 169 2.88 -5.60 3.15
CA SER A 169 2.63 -4.18 3.37
C SER A 169 2.98 -3.30 2.16
N TYR A 170 4.00 -3.68 1.38
CA TYR A 170 4.52 -2.86 0.27
C TYR A 170 4.30 -3.46 -1.12
N SER A 171 3.63 -4.61 -1.22
CA SER A 171 3.36 -5.31 -2.48
C SER A 171 4.61 -5.50 -3.34
N MET A 172 5.70 -5.91 -2.71
CA MET A 172 6.98 -6.20 -3.37
C MET A 172 7.29 -7.70 -3.28
N PRO A 173 7.85 -8.32 -4.33
CA PRO A 173 8.25 -9.73 -4.29
C PRO A 173 9.22 -10.05 -3.15
N PHE A 174 9.06 -11.22 -2.54
CA PHE A 174 9.87 -11.66 -1.40
C PHE A 174 11.38 -11.64 -1.69
N GLU A 175 11.75 -11.99 -2.92
CA GLU A 175 13.14 -12.05 -3.38
C GLU A 175 13.83 -10.68 -3.39
N LEU A 176 13.06 -9.59 -3.44
CA LEU A 176 13.58 -8.22 -3.41
C LEU A 176 13.73 -7.66 -2.00
N MET A 177 13.22 -8.36 -0.98
CA MET A 177 13.20 -7.88 0.40
C MET A 177 14.61 -7.71 0.99
N ASP A 178 15.61 -8.42 0.49
CA ASP A 178 16.99 -8.27 0.98
C ASP A 178 17.54 -6.85 0.84
N ASN A 179 17.13 -6.13 -0.21
CA ASN A 179 17.52 -4.75 -0.49
C ASN A 179 16.53 -3.71 0.03
N PHE A 180 15.44 -4.15 0.66
CA PHE A 180 14.42 -3.25 1.21
C PHE A 180 14.99 -2.43 2.38
N PRO A 181 14.63 -1.13 2.54
CA PRO A 181 15.13 -0.28 3.61
C PRO A 181 14.70 -0.78 5.00
N ALA A 182 15.64 -1.07 5.88
CA ALA A 182 15.35 -1.45 7.27
C ALA A 182 14.59 -0.32 8.00
N ALA A 183 14.83 0.92 7.62
CA ALA A 183 14.12 2.09 8.15
C ALA A 183 12.60 2.10 7.91
N LEU A 184 12.10 1.32 6.96
CA LEU A 184 10.66 1.10 6.73
C LEU A 184 10.17 -0.21 7.38
N ALA A 185 10.89 -1.31 7.15
CA ALA A 185 10.44 -2.62 7.60
C ALA A 185 10.42 -2.79 9.12
N VAL A 186 11.43 -2.27 9.81
CA VAL A 186 11.55 -2.42 11.28
C VAL A 186 10.44 -1.67 12.01
N PRO A 187 10.17 -0.38 11.75
CA PRO A 187 9.01 0.30 12.34
C PRO A 187 7.68 -0.37 11.99
N ALA A 188 7.48 -0.78 10.73
CA ALA A 188 6.25 -1.46 10.32
C ALA A 188 6.00 -2.72 11.16
N MET A 189 7.00 -3.56 11.40
CA MET A 189 6.84 -4.74 12.24
C MET A 189 6.55 -4.39 13.70
N LEU A 190 7.25 -3.41 14.28
CA LEU A 190 7.02 -2.98 15.67
C LEU A 190 5.65 -2.36 15.87
N ASP A 191 5.18 -1.64 14.87
CA ASP A 191 3.97 -0.83 14.95
C ASP A 191 2.70 -1.56 14.53
N TYR A 192 2.80 -2.63 13.72
CA TYR A 192 1.63 -3.26 13.10
C TYR A 192 1.33 -4.68 13.58
N VAL A 193 2.27 -5.37 14.25
CA VAL A 193 2.04 -6.76 14.70
C VAL A 193 1.09 -6.85 15.90
N TYR A 194 1.07 -5.85 16.79
CA TYR A 194 0.23 -5.84 17.99
C TYR A 194 -0.61 -4.57 18.08
N VAL A 195 -1.33 -4.24 16.99
CA VAL A 195 -2.19 -3.06 16.91
C VAL A 195 -3.60 -3.47 16.53
N ASP A 196 -4.58 -2.66 16.94
CA ASP A 196 -5.95 -2.80 16.46
C ASP A 196 -6.02 -2.36 15.00
N TRP A 197 -6.68 -3.18 14.19
CA TRP A 197 -6.90 -2.91 12.78
C TRP A 197 -8.30 -2.45 12.51
N LEU A 198 -8.44 -1.61 11.50
CA LEU A 198 -9.69 -0.99 11.07
C LEU A 198 -9.88 -1.19 9.57
N ARG A 199 -11.13 -1.34 9.17
CA ARG A 199 -11.58 -1.24 7.78
C ARG A 199 -12.52 -0.06 7.60
N ILE A 200 -12.63 0.45 6.39
CA ILE A 200 -13.65 1.44 6.04
C ILE A 200 -14.95 0.68 5.72
N LYS A 201 -16.03 1.03 6.42
CA LYS A 201 -17.36 0.51 6.11
C LYS A 201 -17.79 0.93 4.72
N GLY A 202 -18.18 -0.04 3.90
CA GLY A 202 -18.57 0.22 2.51
C GLY A 202 -17.43 0.36 1.52
N GLY A 203 -16.20 0.04 1.92
CA GLY A 203 -15.02 -0.03 1.05
C GLY A 203 -14.14 1.23 1.06
N VAL A 204 -12.87 1.01 0.75
CA VAL A 204 -11.81 2.05 0.88
C VAL A 204 -12.08 3.26 -0.03
N TYR A 205 -12.64 3.06 -1.20
CA TYR A 205 -12.93 4.17 -2.12
C TYR A 205 -13.97 5.16 -1.57
N SER A 206 -14.73 4.81 -0.52
CA SER A 206 -15.77 5.69 0.07
C SER A 206 -15.25 7.04 0.52
N TYR A 207 -14.01 7.13 1.05
CA TYR A 207 -13.48 8.42 1.45
C TYR A 207 -13.08 9.30 0.25
N ILE A 208 -12.67 8.71 -0.87
CA ILE A 208 -12.46 9.46 -2.14
C ILE A 208 -13.80 10.00 -2.65
N GLU A 209 -14.88 9.21 -2.57
CA GLU A 209 -16.24 9.68 -2.89
C GLU A 209 -16.62 10.90 -2.03
N LYS A 210 -16.32 10.87 -0.72
CA LYS A 210 -16.58 11.99 0.19
C LYS A 210 -15.72 13.23 -0.10
N ILE A 211 -14.49 13.03 -0.53
CA ILE A 211 -13.65 14.13 -1.03
C ILE A 211 -14.31 14.76 -2.27
N LEU A 212 -14.72 13.95 -3.25
CA LEU A 212 -15.34 14.42 -4.48
C LEU A 212 -16.66 15.17 -4.26
N GLU A 213 -17.46 14.79 -3.27
CA GLU A 213 -18.68 15.50 -2.88
C GLU A 213 -18.40 16.94 -2.41
N ARG A 214 -17.20 17.22 -1.91
CA ARG A 214 -16.81 18.52 -1.32
C ARG A 214 -15.85 19.33 -2.19
N PHE A 215 -15.10 18.65 -3.06
CA PHE A 215 -14.10 19.24 -3.94
C PHE A 215 -14.76 20.01 -5.08
N LYS A 216 -14.34 21.27 -5.32
CA LYS A 216 -14.91 22.19 -6.32
C LYS A 216 -13.99 22.39 -7.53
N GLY A 217 -12.74 21.89 -7.45
CA GLY A 217 -11.79 21.99 -8.55
C GLY A 217 -12.09 21.00 -9.68
N ASP A 218 -11.18 20.93 -10.64
CA ASP A 218 -11.33 20.09 -11.82
C ASP A 218 -10.66 18.72 -11.63
N VAL A 219 -11.32 17.65 -12.08
CA VAL A 219 -10.74 16.30 -12.17
C VAL A 219 -10.77 15.84 -13.61
N LEU A 220 -9.60 15.62 -14.19
CA LEU A 220 -9.42 15.20 -15.58
C LEU A 220 -8.97 13.75 -15.63
N LEU A 221 -9.90 12.83 -15.89
CA LEU A 221 -9.65 11.39 -15.99
C LEU A 221 -9.30 10.98 -17.42
N GLY A 222 -8.46 9.96 -17.59
CA GLY A 222 -7.98 9.50 -18.89
C GLY A 222 -7.08 10.51 -19.58
N VAL A 223 -6.55 11.49 -18.84
CA VAL A 223 -5.70 12.56 -19.36
C VAL A 223 -4.26 12.32 -18.95
N GLU A 224 -3.43 11.99 -19.92
CA GLU A 224 -2.01 11.73 -19.70
C GLU A 224 -1.21 13.01 -19.85
N VAL A 225 -0.47 13.37 -18.80
CA VAL A 225 0.56 14.41 -18.83
C VAL A 225 1.84 13.78 -19.39
N THR A 226 2.42 14.40 -20.40
CA THR A 226 3.64 13.91 -21.08
C THR A 226 4.88 14.73 -20.77
N GLU A 227 4.70 16.00 -20.37
CA GLU A 227 5.82 16.89 -20.09
C GLU A 227 5.40 18.00 -19.11
N ILE A 228 6.29 18.35 -18.21
CA ILE A 228 6.17 19.45 -17.28
C ILE A 228 7.43 20.31 -17.39
N SER A 229 7.26 21.57 -17.78
CA SER A 229 8.30 22.59 -17.83
C SER A 229 8.01 23.71 -16.83
N ARG A 230 9.02 24.12 -16.08
CA ARG A 230 8.90 25.17 -15.05
C ARG A 230 9.65 26.44 -15.43
N THR A 231 10.42 26.38 -16.52
CA THR A 231 11.21 27.48 -17.04
C THR A 231 10.89 27.74 -18.50
N PRO A 232 10.43 28.97 -18.88
CA PRO A 232 10.15 30.12 -17.98
C PRO A 232 8.86 29.89 -17.17
N ASN A 233 8.75 30.54 -16.01
CA ASN A 233 7.51 30.61 -15.24
C ASN A 233 6.39 31.28 -16.09
N PRO A 234 5.13 30.83 -16.07
CA PRO A 234 4.50 29.86 -15.20
C PRO A 234 4.79 28.37 -15.59
N VAL A 235 4.49 27.44 -14.67
CA VAL A 235 4.58 25.99 -14.92
C VAL A 235 3.68 25.64 -16.09
N THR A 236 4.26 24.98 -17.09
CA THR A 236 3.54 24.54 -18.29
C THR A 236 3.41 23.03 -18.30
N ILE A 237 2.20 22.53 -18.41
CA ILE A 237 1.87 21.10 -18.51
C ILE A 237 1.44 20.80 -19.93
N ARG A 238 2.11 19.83 -20.57
CA ARG A 238 1.76 19.28 -21.88
C ARG A 238 1.01 17.97 -21.73
N LEU A 239 -0.08 17.84 -22.45
CA LEU A 239 -0.90 16.63 -22.51
C LEU A 239 -0.57 15.78 -23.74
N SER A 240 -0.95 14.51 -23.72
CA SER A 240 -0.72 13.57 -24.83
C SER A 240 -1.43 13.97 -26.14
N ASP A 241 -2.49 14.76 -26.08
CA ASP A 241 -3.17 15.35 -27.24
C ASP A 241 -2.47 16.63 -27.81
N GLY A 242 -1.33 17.01 -27.26
CA GLY A 242 -0.51 18.14 -27.65
C GLY A 242 -0.95 19.49 -27.04
N LYS A 243 -2.06 19.55 -26.32
CA LYS A 243 -2.48 20.76 -25.62
C LYS A 243 -1.55 21.08 -24.46
N THR A 244 -1.45 22.37 -24.14
CA THR A 244 -0.69 22.86 -22.99
C THR A 244 -1.59 23.69 -22.08
N GLN A 245 -1.35 23.60 -20.78
CA GLN A 245 -2.01 24.39 -19.74
C GLN A 245 -0.98 25.01 -18.81
N GLN A 246 -1.28 26.19 -18.25
CA GLN A 246 -0.37 26.93 -17.39
C GLN A 246 -0.93 27.01 -15.96
N PHE A 247 -0.03 26.81 -15.00
CA PHE A 247 -0.31 26.80 -13.57
C PHE A 247 0.74 27.61 -12.81
N ASP A 248 0.35 28.12 -11.63
CA ASP A 248 1.27 28.79 -10.72
C ASP A 248 2.21 27.78 -10.03
N LYS A 249 1.69 26.58 -9.75
CA LYS A 249 2.41 25.50 -9.03
C LYS A 249 2.01 24.12 -9.56
N VAL A 250 2.93 23.15 -9.38
CA VAL A 250 2.68 21.74 -9.67
C VAL A 250 2.98 20.87 -8.47
N VAL A 251 2.11 19.88 -8.20
CA VAL A 251 2.28 18.84 -7.19
C VAL A 251 2.39 17.50 -7.90
N PHE A 252 3.53 16.81 -7.75
CA PHE A 252 3.69 15.43 -8.16
C PHE A 252 3.12 14.52 -7.08
N ALA A 253 1.98 13.89 -7.36
CA ALA A 253 1.35 12.85 -6.54
C ALA A 253 1.41 11.49 -7.25
N THR A 254 2.38 11.32 -8.13
CA THR A 254 2.72 10.10 -8.87
C THR A 254 3.71 9.22 -8.09
N PRO A 255 3.89 7.95 -8.46
CA PRO A 255 5.07 7.19 -8.06
C PRO A 255 6.36 7.97 -8.40
N PRO A 256 7.39 7.93 -7.52
CA PRO A 256 8.58 8.78 -7.65
C PRO A 256 9.45 8.48 -8.89
N ASP A 257 9.38 7.28 -9.45
CA ASP A 257 10.04 6.89 -10.71
C ASP A 257 9.52 7.70 -11.93
N GLN A 258 8.29 8.20 -11.88
CA GLN A 258 7.69 8.99 -12.95
C GLN A 258 8.11 10.47 -12.94
N VAL A 259 8.68 10.97 -11.85
CA VAL A 259 9.07 12.39 -11.76
C VAL A 259 10.06 12.76 -12.87
N MET A 260 11.09 11.93 -13.08
CA MET A 260 12.10 12.17 -14.11
C MET A 260 11.60 11.95 -15.53
N GLU A 261 10.54 11.16 -15.70
CA GLU A 261 9.90 10.95 -17.01
C GLU A 261 9.10 12.19 -17.44
N LEU A 262 8.55 12.92 -16.48
CA LEU A 262 7.65 14.05 -16.73
C LEU A 262 8.36 15.41 -16.76
N LEU A 263 9.43 15.62 -15.99
CA LEU A 263 10.17 16.88 -15.96
C LEU A 263 11.06 17.03 -17.19
N SER A 264 10.84 18.10 -17.97
CA SER A 264 11.69 18.44 -19.12
C SER A 264 12.90 19.32 -18.76
N ASP A 265 12.86 19.95 -17.58
CA ASP A 265 13.90 20.87 -17.08
C ASP A 265 14.40 20.46 -15.66
N PRO A 266 14.75 19.17 -15.42
CA PRO A 266 15.17 18.73 -14.08
C PRO A 266 16.52 19.36 -13.69
N THR A 267 16.64 19.74 -12.42
CA THR A 267 17.92 20.16 -11.85
C THR A 267 18.83 18.95 -11.59
N ALA A 268 20.13 19.17 -11.41
CA ALA A 268 21.08 18.10 -11.05
C ALA A 268 20.70 17.42 -9.72
N GLU A 269 20.18 18.21 -8.77
CA GLU A 269 19.74 17.70 -7.47
C GLU A 269 18.48 16.86 -7.57
N GLU A 270 17.51 17.25 -8.39
CA GLU A 270 16.31 16.43 -8.66
C GLU A 270 16.67 15.13 -9.37
N THR A 271 17.56 15.20 -10.35
CA THR A 271 18.10 14.00 -11.02
C THR A 271 18.73 13.04 -10.03
N LYS A 272 19.54 13.54 -9.09
CA LYS A 272 20.18 12.74 -8.04
C LYS A 272 19.15 12.07 -7.12
N ARG A 273 18.08 12.78 -6.76
CA ARG A 273 17.03 12.30 -5.81
C ARG A 273 16.07 11.29 -6.42
N PHE A 274 15.73 11.47 -7.70
CA PHE A 274 14.68 10.67 -8.32
C PHE A 274 15.18 9.56 -9.25
N SER A 275 16.36 9.67 -9.87
CA SER A 275 16.90 8.62 -10.75
C SER A 275 17.11 7.25 -10.09
N PRO A 276 17.34 7.11 -8.77
CA PRO A 276 17.44 5.80 -8.14
C PRO A 276 16.09 5.07 -8.04
N TRP A 277 14.97 5.78 -8.09
CA TRP A 277 13.66 5.15 -8.05
C TRP A 277 13.38 4.36 -9.33
N LYS A 278 12.86 3.16 -9.15
CA LYS A 278 12.46 2.27 -10.23
C LYS A 278 11.02 1.85 -10.02
N ARG A 279 10.39 1.45 -11.12
CA ARG A 279 9.06 0.88 -11.10
C ARG A 279 9.10 -0.53 -10.50
N ASN A 280 8.18 -0.82 -9.60
CA ASN A 280 7.76 -2.16 -9.23
C ASN A 280 6.33 -2.39 -9.76
N GLN A 281 6.09 -3.55 -10.34
CA GLN A 281 4.77 -3.96 -10.81
C GLN A 281 4.30 -5.14 -9.98
N ALA A 282 3.17 -4.97 -9.31
CA ALA A 282 2.52 -5.99 -8.51
C ALA A 282 1.18 -6.35 -9.14
N THR A 283 0.84 -7.63 -9.14
CA THR A 283 -0.46 -8.12 -9.62
C THR A 283 -1.17 -8.84 -8.49
N THR A 284 -2.39 -8.43 -8.20
CA THR A 284 -3.27 -9.14 -7.27
C THR A 284 -4.40 -9.82 -8.01
N VAL A 285 -4.85 -10.96 -7.49
CA VAL A 285 -5.90 -11.78 -8.08
C VAL A 285 -7.02 -11.96 -7.08
N ILE A 286 -8.24 -11.57 -7.44
CA ILE A 286 -9.45 -11.85 -6.67
C ILE A 286 -10.01 -13.20 -7.13
N HIS A 287 -10.24 -14.13 -6.20
CA HIS A 287 -10.66 -15.49 -6.50
C HIS A 287 -11.54 -16.11 -5.40
N THR A 288 -12.14 -17.26 -5.72
CA THR A 288 -12.95 -18.07 -4.77
C THR A 288 -12.35 -19.46 -4.52
N ASP A 289 -11.12 -19.72 -4.94
CA ASP A 289 -10.47 -21.00 -4.73
C ASP A 289 -9.91 -21.12 -3.31
N THR A 290 -10.27 -22.19 -2.62
CA THR A 290 -9.75 -22.52 -1.28
C THR A 290 -9.02 -23.88 -1.25
N SER A 291 -8.76 -24.46 -2.43
CA SER A 291 -8.17 -25.80 -2.55
C SER A 291 -6.75 -25.87 -1.97
N MET A 292 -6.01 -24.76 -1.97
CA MET A 292 -4.67 -24.65 -1.40
C MET A 292 -4.63 -24.97 0.11
N TYR A 293 -5.75 -24.82 0.82
CA TYR A 293 -5.87 -25.14 2.25
C TYR A 293 -6.15 -26.62 2.54
N ALA A 294 -6.71 -27.35 1.55
CA ALA A 294 -7.19 -28.70 1.76
C ALA A 294 -6.08 -29.67 2.20
N GLN A 295 -4.88 -29.54 1.66
CA GLN A 295 -3.72 -30.35 2.02
C GLN A 295 -3.27 -30.19 3.49
N HIS A 296 -3.63 -29.06 4.11
CA HIS A 296 -3.32 -28.75 5.50
C HIS A 296 -4.49 -29.06 6.46
N GLY A 297 -5.63 -29.54 5.93
CA GLY A 297 -6.83 -29.84 6.72
C GLY A 297 -7.52 -28.59 7.28
N ILE A 298 -7.25 -27.41 6.74
CA ILE A 298 -7.78 -26.12 7.22
C ILE A 298 -9.14 -25.84 6.55
N LYS A 299 -10.12 -25.48 7.36
CA LYS A 299 -11.50 -25.09 6.94
C LYS A 299 -11.83 -23.65 7.28
N HIS A 300 -11.24 -23.11 8.35
CA HIS A 300 -11.36 -21.72 8.75
C HIS A 300 -10.10 -20.98 8.29
N LEU A 301 -10.28 -19.98 7.43
CA LEU A 301 -9.20 -19.20 6.86
C LEU A 301 -8.80 -18.08 7.82
N SER A 302 -7.52 -17.70 7.81
CA SER A 302 -7.09 -16.45 8.42
C SER A 302 -7.33 -15.27 7.48
N GLU A 303 -7.21 -14.08 8.00
CA GLU A 303 -7.27 -12.84 7.22
C GLU A 303 -6.09 -12.73 6.27
N PHE A 304 -4.89 -13.21 6.69
CA PHE A 304 -3.68 -13.25 5.85
C PHE A 304 -2.92 -14.56 6.02
N ASP A 305 -2.77 -15.28 4.95
CA ASP A 305 -2.08 -16.56 4.91
C ASP A 305 -0.93 -16.51 3.92
N PHE A 306 0.27 -16.86 4.38
CA PHE A 306 1.48 -16.89 3.55
C PHE A 306 1.79 -18.32 3.12
N PHE A 307 2.02 -18.51 1.82
CA PHE A 307 2.31 -19.81 1.22
C PHE A 307 3.69 -19.79 0.59
N GLN A 308 4.51 -20.78 0.96
CA GLN A 308 5.79 -21.05 0.31
C GLN A 308 5.55 -21.98 -0.88
N THR A 309 5.89 -21.53 -2.08
CA THR A 309 5.79 -22.27 -3.32
C THR A 309 7.17 -22.52 -3.93
N ASP A 310 7.26 -23.28 -5.03
CA ASP A 310 8.51 -23.45 -5.76
C ASP A 310 8.99 -22.17 -6.45
N LYS A 311 8.09 -21.18 -6.64
CA LYS A 311 8.40 -19.88 -7.22
C LYS A 311 8.71 -18.80 -6.17
N GLY A 312 8.76 -19.14 -4.90
CA GLY A 312 8.94 -18.20 -3.80
C GLY A 312 7.74 -18.12 -2.88
N TRP A 313 7.58 -17.00 -2.19
CA TRP A 313 6.47 -16.76 -1.30
C TRP A 313 5.36 -15.95 -1.95
N GLY A 314 4.12 -16.26 -1.57
CA GLY A 314 2.95 -15.46 -1.87
C GLY A 314 2.03 -15.37 -0.66
N TYR A 315 0.97 -14.57 -0.75
CA TYR A 315 -0.05 -14.51 0.30
C TYR A 315 -1.46 -14.59 -0.27
N ASN A 316 -2.38 -15.06 0.57
CA ASN A 316 -3.81 -15.06 0.35
C ASN A 316 -4.50 -14.29 1.48
N ALA A 317 -5.32 -13.30 1.15
CA ALA A 317 -6.10 -12.50 2.08
C ALA A 317 -7.58 -12.85 1.98
N TYR A 318 -8.22 -13.18 3.11
CA TYR A 318 -9.64 -13.56 3.16
C TYR A 318 -10.54 -12.32 3.20
N LEU A 319 -11.09 -11.96 2.06
CA LEU A 319 -11.82 -10.69 1.88
C LEU A 319 -13.16 -10.64 2.59
N ASN A 320 -13.84 -11.77 2.83
CA ASN A 320 -15.10 -11.73 3.55
C ASN A 320 -14.93 -11.08 4.93
N GLN A 321 -13.87 -11.44 5.65
CA GLN A 321 -13.54 -10.84 6.93
C GLN A 321 -13.04 -9.41 6.77
N LEU A 322 -12.09 -9.19 5.86
CA LEU A 322 -11.44 -7.90 5.67
C LEU A 322 -12.41 -6.82 5.14
N CYS A 323 -13.32 -7.18 4.25
CA CYS A 323 -14.33 -6.26 3.70
C CYS A 323 -15.67 -6.26 4.51
N GLY A 324 -15.82 -7.16 5.50
CA GLY A 324 -17.08 -7.27 6.26
C GLY A 324 -18.25 -7.82 5.46
N ILE A 325 -17.97 -8.79 4.59
CA ILE A 325 -18.94 -9.37 3.67
C ILE A 325 -19.55 -10.64 4.27
N SER A 326 -20.85 -10.75 4.27
CA SER A 326 -21.57 -11.98 4.60
C SER A 326 -21.95 -12.69 3.30
N SER A 327 -21.18 -13.70 2.92
CA SER A 327 -21.41 -14.50 1.71
C SER A 327 -21.10 -15.97 1.98
N PRO A 328 -21.82 -16.91 1.35
CA PRO A 328 -21.44 -18.33 1.37
C PRO A 328 -20.18 -18.64 0.56
N LEU A 329 -19.81 -17.76 -0.38
CA LEU A 329 -18.57 -17.85 -1.14
C LEU A 329 -17.41 -17.25 -0.33
N ALA A 330 -16.26 -17.92 -0.37
CA ALA A 330 -15.02 -17.39 0.17
C ALA A 330 -14.34 -16.51 -0.89
N TYR A 331 -14.43 -15.20 -0.75
CA TYR A 331 -13.69 -14.26 -1.59
C TYR A 331 -12.30 -14.07 -1.01
N ASN A 332 -11.30 -14.11 -1.88
CA ASN A 332 -9.90 -14.00 -1.50
C ASN A 332 -9.17 -13.04 -2.44
N LEU A 333 -8.11 -12.41 -1.93
CA LEU A 333 -7.13 -11.70 -2.72
C LEU A 333 -5.79 -12.44 -2.60
N ALA A 334 -5.21 -12.82 -3.72
CA ALA A 334 -3.91 -13.46 -3.77
C ALA A 334 -2.85 -12.58 -4.42
N PHE A 335 -1.63 -12.70 -3.95
CA PHE A 335 -0.43 -12.14 -4.53
C PHE A 335 0.63 -13.25 -4.69
N ASN A 336 1.18 -13.38 -5.89
CA ASN A 336 2.22 -14.36 -6.24
C ASN A 336 1.83 -15.83 -5.93
N LEU A 337 0.54 -16.18 -6.11
CA LEU A 337 0.01 -17.54 -5.92
C LEU A 337 -0.74 -18.07 -7.14
N ASP A 338 -0.50 -17.53 -8.34
CA ASP A 338 -1.26 -17.84 -9.57
C ASP A 338 -1.31 -19.34 -9.88
N ASP A 339 -0.22 -20.08 -9.56
CA ASP A 339 -0.14 -21.51 -9.82
C ASP A 339 -1.00 -22.36 -8.86
N LEU A 340 -1.42 -21.80 -7.74
CA LEU A 340 -2.27 -22.46 -6.74
C LEU A 340 -3.76 -22.20 -6.94
N ILE A 341 -4.11 -21.31 -7.88
CA ILE A 341 -5.48 -20.88 -8.10
C ILE A 341 -6.00 -21.45 -9.42
N ALA A 342 -7.11 -22.17 -9.38
CA ALA A 342 -7.79 -22.67 -10.56
C ALA A 342 -8.32 -21.50 -11.40
N LYS A 343 -8.04 -21.49 -12.70
CA LYS A 343 -8.36 -20.38 -13.61
C LYS A 343 -9.85 -20.00 -13.65
N ASP A 344 -10.71 -20.99 -13.53
CA ASP A 344 -12.18 -20.82 -13.49
C ASP A 344 -12.67 -20.22 -12.16
N LYS A 345 -11.81 -20.10 -11.15
CA LYS A 345 -12.09 -19.47 -9.86
C LYS A 345 -11.59 -18.03 -9.77
N ILE A 346 -10.85 -17.56 -10.76
CA ILE A 346 -10.38 -16.18 -10.83
C ILE A 346 -11.56 -15.29 -11.25
N LEU A 347 -11.81 -14.26 -10.46
CA LEU A 347 -12.88 -13.29 -10.68
C LEU A 347 -12.38 -11.97 -11.27
N HIS A 348 -11.20 -11.52 -10.85
CA HIS A 348 -10.59 -10.27 -11.30
C HIS A 348 -9.07 -10.32 -11.10
N THR A 349 -8.36 -9.65 -11.99
CA THR A 349 -6.92 -9.44 -11.89
C THR A 349 -6.63 -7.94 -11.89
N GLN A 350 -5.87 -7.45 -10.92
CA GLN A 350 -5.56 -6.04 -10.76
C GLN A 350 -4.05 -5.81 -10.81
N GLU A 351 -3.62 -4.97 -11.73
CA GLU A 351 -2.23 -4.50 -11.80
C GLU A 351 -2.04 -3.23 -10.95
N HIS A 352 -0.90 -3.16 -10.26
CA HIS A 352 -0.49 -2.01 -9.45
C HIS A 352 0.91 -1.56 -9.86
N HIS A 353 1.09 -0.25 -9.97
CA HIS A 353 2.40 0.37 -10.11
C HIS A 353 2.83 0.91 -8.75
N THR A 354 3.72 0.23 -8.07
CA THR A 354 4.28 0.67 -6.78
C THR A 354 5.73 1.13 -6.94
N PRO A 355 6.25 1.99 -6.06
CA PRO A 355 7.67 2.30 -6.01
C PRO A 355 8.49 1.07 -5.64
N LEU A 356 9.63 0.87 -6.29
CA LEU A 356 10.62 -0.10 -5.85
C LEU A 356 11.45 0.51 -4.72
N TYR A 357 11.16 0.11 -3.49
CA TYR A 357 11.88 0.60 -2.31
C TYR A 357 13.25 -0.07 -2.20
N THR A 358 14.31 0.72 -2.36
CA THR A 358 15.69 0.34 -2.09
C THR A 358 16.32 1.38 -1.16
N VAL A 359 17.38 1.00 -0.45
CA VAL A 359 18.12 1.96 0.41
C VAL A 359 18.59 3.16 -0.41
N GLU A 360 19.10 2.93 -1.63
CA GLU A 360 19.59 4.00 -2.50
C GLU A 360 18.49 5.02 -2.87
N ALA A 361 17.29 4.55 -3.21
CA ALA A 361 16.19 5.42 -3.57
C ALA A 361 15.61 6.14 -2.34
N PHE A 362 15.41 5.40 -1.24
CA PHE A 362 14.72 5.89 -0.06
C PHE A 362 15.51 6.90 0.78
N LYS A 363 16.84 6.87 0.73
CA LYS A 363 17.72 7.78 1.52
C LYS A 363 17.48 9.27 1.26
N TYR A 364 16.91 9.63 0.12
CA TYR A 364 16.67 11.04 -0.26
C TYR A 364 15.31 11.59 0.15
N ARG A 365 14.42 10.80 0.76
CA ARG A 365 13.03 11.22 1.07
C ARG A 365 12.93 12.49 1.91
N ASP A 366 13.80 12.63 2.92
CA ASP A 366 13.80 13.81 3.80
C ASP A 366 14.31 15.06 3.06
N GLU A 367 15.20 14.87 2.10
CA GLU A 367 15.69 15.95 1.25
C GLU A 367 14.62 16.41 0.28
N VAL A 368 13.89 15.50 -0.34
CA VAL A 368 12.72 15.80 -1.19
C VAL A 368 11.68 16.58 -0.38
N ALA A 369 11.33 16.12 0.81
CA ALA A 369 10.35 16.78 1.68
C ALA A 369 10.77 18.21 2.07
N ARG A 370 12.07 18.44 2.35
CA ARG A 370 12.61 19.77 2.72
C ARG A 370 12.73 20.73 1.54
N THR A 371 12.77 20.24 0.32
CA THR A 371 12.90 21.06 -0.88
C THR A 371 11.58 21.33 -1.60
N ASN A 372 10.46 20.86 -1.03
CA ASN A 372 9.13 21.22 -1.51
C ASN A 372 8.99 22.76 -1.62
N GLY A 373 8.44 23.22 -2.73
CA GLY A 373 8.28 24.65 -3.06
C GLY A 373 9.39 25.23 -3.93
N GLN A 374 10.53 24.56 -4.05
CA GLN A 374 11.57 24.99 -5.00
C GLN A 374 11.06 24.84 -6.44
N HIS A 375 11.28 25.86 -7.27
CA HIS A 375 10.84 25.92 -8.67
C HIS A 375 9.32 25.67 -8.82
N ASP A 376 8.50 26.18 -7.86
CA ASP A 376 7.04 26.01 -7.83
C ASP A 376 6.58 24.54 -7.89
N THR A 377 7.44 23.62 -7.43
CA THR A 377 7.25 22.18 -7.51
C THR A 377 7.15 21.56 -6.12
N TYR A 378 6.15 20.70 -5.95
CA TYR A 378 5.89 19.99 -4.70
C TYR A 378 5.74 18.48 -4.97
N HIS A 379 5.99 17.68 -3.96
CA HIS A 379 5.89 16.23 -4.01
C HIS A 379 5.05 15.72 -2.85
N ALA A 380 4.02 14.93 -3.16
CA ALA A 380 3.17 14.23 -2.20
C ALA A 380 3.12 12.74 -2.56
N GLY A 381 3.29 11.86 -1.59
CA GLY A 381 3.25 10.42 -1.83
C GLY A 381 3.67 9.64 -0.59
N ALA A 382 3.24 8.39 -0.50
CA ALA A 382 3.58 7.48 0.60
C ALA A 382 5.09 7.36 0.82
N TYR A 383 5.88 7.39 -0.25
CA TYR A 383 7.34 7.28 -0.23
C TYR A 383 8.06 8.39 0.56
N LEU A 384 7.38 9.50 0.87
CA LEU A 384 7.89 10.59 1.70
C LEU A 384 7.63 10.38 3.21
N GLY A 385 6.98 9.30 3.57
CA GLY A 385 6.67 8.92 4.93
C GLY A 385 6.99 7.45 5.21
N ASP A 386 6.01 6.73 5.72
CA ASP A 386 6.09 5.30 6.06
C ASP A 386 5.97 4.35 4.87
N GLY A 387 5.79 4.88 3.66
CA GLY A 387 5.55 4.10 2.45
C GLY A 387 4.12 3.56 2.33
N LEU A 388 3.25 3.85 3.29
CA LEU A 388 1.88 3.36 3.40
C LEU A 388 0.86 4.51 3.34
N HIS A 389 -0.37 4.23 3.70
CA HIS A 389 -1.48 5.19 3.56
C HIS A 389 -1.32 6.41 4.45
N GLU A 390 -0.79 6.24 5.68
CA GLU A 390 -0.49 7.36 6.58
C GLU A 390 0.54 8.31 5.96
N GLY A 391 1.61 7.78 5.36
CA GLY A 391 2.62 8.57 4.66
C GLY A 391 2.04 9.36 3.47
N ALA A 392 1.10 8.75 2.73
CA ALA A 392 0.40 9.43 1.64
C ALA A 392 -0.39 10.65 2.13
N ILE A 393 -1.14 10.50 3.22
CA ILE A 393 -1.97 11.57 3.79
C ILE A 393 -1.11 12.62 4.49
N THR A 394 -0.11 12.20 5.27
CA THR A 394 0.81 13.12 5.95
C THR A 394 1.56 14.01 4.97
N SER A 395 2.03 13.43 3.84
CA SER A 395 2.71 14.22 2.80
C SER A 395 1.78 15.21 2.11
N ALA A 396 0.51 14.84 1.90
CA ALA A 396 -0.51 15.73 1.34
C ALA A 396 -0.80 16.93 2.26
N ILE A 397 -0.94 16.68 3.57
CA ILE A 397 -1.12 17.73 4.57
C ILE A 397 0.07 18.71 4.55
N ARG A 398 1.30 18.20 4.56
CA ARG A 398 2.52 19.03 4.51
C ARG A 398 2.58 19.90 3.25
N VAL A 399 2.21 19.36 2.10
CA VAL A 399 2.16 20.15 0.85
C VAL A 399 1.11 21.25 0.94
N ALA A 400 -0.08 20.95 1.46
CA ALA A 400 -1.13 21.96 1.63
C ALA A 400 -0.72 23.08 2.60
N GLU A 401 -0.07 22.73 3.72
CA GLU A 401 0.47 23.71 4.69
C GLU A 401 1.56 24.62 4.09
N LEU A 402 2.42 24.06 3.21
CA LEU A 402 3.50 24.82 2.57
C LEU A 402 2.98 25.77 1.47
N ILE A 403 1.89 25.44 0.84
CA ILE A 403 1.28 26.27 -0.23
C ILE A 403 0.40 27.37 0.38
N GLY A 404 -0.25 27.09 1.50
CA GLY A 404 -1.06 28.05 2.28
C GLY A 404 -2.54 27.93 2.05
#